data_1545252ec250ade120e3a82fbf9abf7a
#
_entry.id   1545252ec250ade120e3a82fbf9abf7a
#
_cell.length_a   1.000
_cell.length_b   1.000
_cell.length_c   1.000
_cell.angle_alpha   90.00
_cell.angle_beta   90.00
_cell.angle_gamma   90.00
#
_symmetry.space_group_name_H-M   'P 1'
#
loop_
_entity.id
_entity.type
_entity.pdbx_description
1 polymer ?
#
loop_
_entity_poly.entity_id
_entity_poly.type
_entity_poly.pdbx_seq_one_letter_code
_entity_poly.pdbx_strand_id
1 'polypeptide(L)'
;MRSLHSQISLYIMTIVLVIVVLVSLLANRAVNKQFEEYIINQEQVHREKIIEDLQKLYNGMTKSWNSDYLHAIGMYSLYDGYFMSVYDFSGKMIWDAETHDMTLCRQIMKDITQRMNQMKNSGGFKTYSYDLMQGSQKIGTVSIKAYGPYFLKENEFQFVNSLNAIFLAIGLVSCIVSIVTGGVLSQKIARPITKTAEITKQISNGDYRIRFEGKTKTKELNTLISSINNMANSLDRQEQYRKQLTADIAHELRTPLTAIRSHLEAMAEGLWDATPERLNSCVEEVKRLSSLV
;
A
#
# COMPACT_ATOMS: atom_id res chain seq x y z
N MET A 1 23.21 11.72 -2.47
CA MET A 1 22.30 11.26 -1.40
C MET A 1 20.89 11.76 -1.72
N ARG A 2 19.87 10.89 -1.67
CA ARG A 2 18.46 11.32 -1.89
C ARG A 2 18.02 12.15 -0.68
N SER A 3 17.22 13.20 -0.92
CA SER A 3 16.68 14.01 0.19
C SER A 3 15.80 13.17 1.12
N LEU A 4 15.77 13.50 2.40
CA LEU A 4 14.94 12.84 3.41
C LEU A 4 13.46 12.82 2.97
N HIS A 5 13.01 13.91 2.35
CA HIS A 5 11.70 14.05 1.73
C HIS A 5 11.40 12.93 0.73
N SER A 6 12.32 12.67 -0.20
CA SER A 6 12.15 11.63 -1.24
C SER A 6 12.18 10.22 -0.64
N GLN A 7 12.99 10.00 0.39
CA GLN A 7 13.08 8.69 1.06
C GLN A 7 11.80 8.36 1.84
N ILE A 8 11.30 9.29 2.66
CA ILE A 8 10.08 9.07 3.45
C ILE A 8 8.88 8.84 2.53
N SER A 9 8.73 9.67 1.48
CA SER A 9 7.64 9.50 0.51
C SER A 9 7.74 8.14 -0.19
N LEU A 10 8.94 7.72 -0.60
CA LEU A 10 9.17 6.43 -1.25
C LEU A 10 8.84 5.25 -0.32
N TYR A 11 9.29 5.30 0.95
CA TYR A 11 8.99 4.22 1.91
C TYR A 11 7.49 4.07 2.17
N ILE A 12 6.78 5.18 2.40
CA ILE A 12 5.33 5.13 2.62
C ILE A 12 4.63 4.58 1.38
N MET A 13 4.98 5.07 0.19
CA MET A 13 4.42 4.58 -1.07
C MET A 13 4.67 3.09 -1.26
N THR A 14 5.90 2.62 -0.98
CA THR A 14 6.26 1.20 -1.10
C THR A 14 5.48 0.34 -0.12
N ILE A 15 5.36 0.76 1.15
CA ILE A 15 4.62 0.02 2.17
C ILE A 15 3.15 -0.10 1.80
N VAL A 16 2.50 1.00 1.42
CA VAL A 16 1.08 0.99 1.02
C VAL A 16 0.88 0.14 -0.22
N LEU A 17 1.75 0.26 -1.23
CA LEU A 17 1.68 -0.56 -2.44
C LEU A 17 1.81 -2.05 -2.13
N VAL A 18 2.76 -2.44 -1.29
CA VAL A 18 2.96 -3.83 -0.88
C VAL A 18 1.72 -4.36 -0.14
N ILE A 19 1.15 -3.58 0.79
CA ILE A 19 -0.06 -3.98 1.53
C ILE A 19 -1.23 -4.16 0.56
N VAL A 20 -1.46 -3.21 -0.34
CA VAL A 20 -2.56 -3.27 -1.31
C VAL A 20 -2.43 -4.47 -2.24
N VAL A 21 -1.23 -4.72 -2.78
CA VAL A 21 -0.96 -5.88 -3.64
C VAL A 21 -1.18 -7.18 -2.87
N LEU A 22 -0.67 -7.27 -1.64
CA LEU A 22 -0.81 -8.47 -0.81
C LEU A 22 -2.28 -8.75 -0.46
N VAL A 23 -3.03 -7.73 -0.03
CA VAL A 23 -4.46 -7.85 0.28
C VAL A 23 -5.25 -8.24 -0.97
N SER A 24 -4.98 -7.61 -2.11
CA SER A 24 -5.64 -7.92 -3.38
C SER A 24 -5.39 -9.37 -3.82
N LEU A 25 -4.14 -9.85 -3.72
CA LEU A 25 -3.78 -11.23 -4.05
C LEU A 25 -4.45 -12.25 -3.11
N LEU A 26 -4.44 -11.97 -1.80
CA LEU A 26 -5.09 -12.84 -0.80
C LEU A 26 -6.60 -12.87 -1.00
N ALA A 27 -7.23 -11.71 -1.17
CA ALA A 27 -8.67 -11.61 -1.40
C ALA A 27 -9.08 -12.34 -2.69
N ASN A 28 -8.36 -12.10 -3.80
CA ASN A 28 -8.63 -12.78 -5.06
C ASN A 28 -8.49 -14.31 -4.93
N ARG A 29 -7.43 -14.78 -4.25
CA ARG A 29 -7.23 -16.22 -4.03
C ARG A 29 -8.34 -16.81 -3.13
N ALA A 30 -8.73 -16.12 -2.06
CA ALA A 30 -9.78 -16.57 -1.15
C ALA A 30 -11.14 -16.60 -1.84
N VAL A 31 -11.48 -15.56 -2.59
CA VAL A 31 -12.75 -15.47 -3.34
C VAL A 31 -12.80 -16.57 -4.40
N ASN A 32 -11.74 -16.75 -5.20
CA ASN A 32 -11.73 -17.77 -6.25
C ASN A 32 -11.85 -19.18 -5.67
N LYS A 33 -11.19 -19.48 -4.55
CA LYS A 33 -11.31 -20.79 -3.88
C LYS A 33 -12.72 -21.04 -3.32
N GLN A 34 -13.28 -20.07 -2.62
CA GLN A 34 -14.65 -20.16 -2.09
C GLN A 34 -15.69 -20.29 -3.22
N PHE A 35 -15.47 -19.58 -4.31
CA PHE A 35 -16.34 -19.63 -5.47
C PHE A 35 -16.25 -20.98 -6.18
N GLU A 36 -15.06 -21.55 -6.31
CA GLU A 36 -14.86 -22.89 -6.85
C GLU A 36 -15.61 -23.96 -6.03
N GLU A 37 -15.43 -23.93 -4.70
CA GLU A 37 -16.15 -24.84 -3.79
C GLU A 37 -17.68 -24.67 -3.87
N TYR A 38 -18.14 -23.43 -4.00
CA TYR A 38 -19.56 -23.12 -4.19
C TYR A 38 -20.10 -23.73 -5.50
N ILE A 39 -19.40 -23.55 -6.61
CA ILE A 39 -19.82 -24.09 -7.92
C ILE A 39 -19.83 -25.62 -7.93
N ILE A 40 -18.81 -26.27 -7.35
CA ILE A 40 -18.74 -27.73 -7.24
C ILE A 40 -19.95 -28.27 -6.46
N ASN A 41 -20.28 -27.64 -5.33
CA ASN A 41 -21.45 -28.00 -4.54
C ASN A 41 -22.76 -27.79 -5.31
N GLN A 42 -22.89 -26.67 -6.00
CA GLN A 42 -24.08 -26.34 -6.78
C GLN A 42 -24.27 -27.32 -7.94
N GLU A 43 -23.20 -27.76 -8.61
CA GLU A 43 -23.26 -28.76 -9.64
C GLU A 43 -23.70 -30.14 -9.10
N GLN A 44 -23.23 -30.51 -7.90
CA GLN A 44 -23.66 -31.74 -7.29
C GLN A 44 -25.19 -31.72 -6.97
N VAL A 45 -25.65 -30.65 -6.35
CA VAL A 45 -27.08 -30.44 -6.06
C VAL A 45 -27.90 -30.45 -7.36
N HIS A 46 -27.40 -29.86 -8.42
CA HIS A 46 -28.10 -29.86 -9.72
C HIS A 46 -28.22 -31.27 -10.32
N ARG A 47 -27.13 -32.06 -10.29
CA ARG A 47 -27.18 -33.47 -10.74
C ARG A 47 -28.13 -34.31 -9.92
N GLU A 48 -28.14 -34.16 -8.59
CA GLU A 48 -29.07 -34.84 -7.69
C GLU A 48 -30.53 -34.48 -8.00
N LYS A 49 -30.80 -33.21 -8.32
CA LYS A 49 -32.11 -32.75 -8.73
C LYS A 49 -32.59 -33.39 -10.05
N ILE A 50 -31.70 -33.45 -11.05
CA ILE A 50 -32.02 -34.14 -12.32
C ILE A 50 -32.40 -35.60 -12.05
N ILE A 51 -31.67 -36.30 -11.17
CA ILE A 51 -31.95 -37.68 -10.79
C ILE A 51 -33.30 -37.79 -10.09
N GLU A 52 -33.59 -36.93 -9.12
CA GLU A 52 -34.83 -36.89 -8.38
C GLU A 52 -36.04 -36.63 -9.31
N ASP A 53 -35.92 -35.66 -10.23
CA ASP A 53 -36.97 -35.33 -11.17
C ASP A 53 -37.25 -36.50 -12.14
N LEU A 54 -36.20 -37.17 -12.63
CA LEU A 54 -36.37 -38.39 -13.44
C LEU A 54 -37.03 -39.52 -12.69
N GLN A 55 -36.72 -39.72 -11.42
CA GLN A 55 -37.34 -40.76 -10.57
C GLN A 55 -38.83 -40.47 -10.33
N LYS A 56 -39.18 -39.20 -10.06
CA LYS A 56 -40.59 -38.77 -9.83
C LYS A 56 -41.47 -38.94 -11.08
N LEU A 57 -40.88 -38.76 -12.27
CA LEU A 57 -41.61 -38.84 -13.55
C LEU A 57 -41.81 -40.27 -14.05
N TYR A 58 -41.20 -41.27 -13.42
CA TYR A 58 -41.39 -42.66 -13.79
C TYR A 58 -42.77 -43.17 -13.34
N ASN A 59 -43.54 -43.70 -14.29
CA ASN A 59 -44.83 -44.33 -13.98
C ASN A 59 -44.64 -45.83 -13.73
N GLY A 60 -44.73 -46.23 -12.49
CA GLY A 60 -44.60 -47.64 -12.08
C GLY A 60 -45.66 -48.56 -12.66
N MET A 61 -46.85 -48.05 -13.01
CA MET A 61 -47.92 -48.88 -13.64
C MET A 61 -47.62 -49.21 -15.11
N THR A 62 -47.14 -48.21 -15.86
CA THR A 62 -46.79 -48.39 -17.30
C THR A 62 -45.33 -48.80 -17.47
N LYS A 63 -44.55 -48.84 -16.43
CA LYS A 63 -43.10 -49.07 -16.44
C LYS A 63 -42.34 -48.21 -17.45
N SER A 64 -42.74 -46.96 -17.59
CA SER A 64 -42.20 -46.04 -18.58
C SER A 64 -42.20 -44.61 -18.09
N TRP A 65 -41.37 -43.77 -18.68
CA TRP A 65 -41.40 -42.31 -18.50
C TRP A 65 -42.33 -41.68 -19.55
N ASN A 66 -42.96 -40.58 -19.17
CA ASN A 66 -43.65 -39.73 -20.15
C ASN A 66 -42.59 -39.07 -21.09
N SER A 67 -42.70 -39.31 -22.38
CA SER A 67 -41.73 -38.83 -23.39
C SER A 67 -41.59 -37.33 -23.41
N ASP A 68 -42.69 -36.56 -23.24
CA ASP A 68 -42.67 -35.11 -23.34
C ASP A 68 -41.97 -34.48 -22.15
N TYR A 69 -42.22 -34.98 -20.94
CA TYR A 69 -41.49 -34.52 -19.74
C TYR A 69 -40.05 -34.93 -19.73
N LEU A 70 -39.71 -36.14 -20.20
CA LEU A 70 -38.33 -36.58 -20.32
C LEU A 70 -37.55 -35.69 -21.31
N HIS A 71 -38.17 -35.32 -22.43
CA HIS A 71 -37.63 -34.39 -23.38
C HIS A 71 -37.41 -33.00 -22.77
N ALA A 72 -38.41 -32.50 -22.04
CA ALA A 72 -38.30 -31.18 -21.40
C ALA A 72 -37.13 -31.10 -20.38
N ILE A 73 -36.97 -32.12 -19.52
CA ILE A 73 -35.86 -32.22 -18.58
C ILE A 73 -34.52 -32.31 -19.32
N GLY A 74 -34.47 -33.14 -20.37
CA GLY A 74 -33.26 -33.35 -21.15
C GLY A 74 -32.79 -32.07 -21.85
N MET A 75 -33.72 -31.36 -22.47
CA MET A 75 -33.41 -30.06 -23.12
C MET A 75 -33.02 -28.99 -22.11
N TYR A 76 -33.73 -28.91 -20.95
CA TYR A 76 -33.35 -27.99 -19.88
C TYR A 76 -31.95 -28.27 -19.36
N SER A 77 -31.62 -29.54 -19.09
CA SER A 77 -30.29 -29.95 -18.66
C SER A 77 -29.23 -29.63 -19.72
N LEU A 78 -29.54 -29.81 -21.01
CA LEU A 78 -28.64 -29.49 -22.11
C LEU A 78 -28.29 -27.99 -22.16
N TYR A 79 -29.29 -27.11 -22.06
CA TYR A 79 -29.06 -25.68 -21.99
C TYR A 79 -28.24 -25.27 -20.77
N ASP A 80 -28.37 -26.01 -19.68
CA ASP A 80 -27.58 -25.81 -18.46
C ASP A 80 -26.15 -26.40 -18.57
N GLY A 81 -25.79 -27.07 -19.68
CA GLY A 81 -24.46 -27.61 -19.93
C GLY A 81 -24.28 -29.06 -19.47
N TYR A 82 -25.36 -29.77 -19.15
CA TYR A 82 -25.35 -31.18 -18.78
C TYR A 82 -25.93 -32.02 -19.91
N PHE A 83 -25.11 -32.89 -20.47
CA PHE A 83 -25.48 -33.77 -21.58
C PHE A 83 -25.97 -35.07 -21.01
N MET A 84 -27.28 -35.25 -20.98
CA MET A 84 -27.95 -36.39 -20.34
C MET A 84 -28.23 -37.49 -21.36
N SER A 85 -28.09 -38.76 -20.94
CA SER A 85 -28.57 -39.95 -21.62
C SER A 85 -29.31 -40.84 -20.62
N VAL A 86 -30.51 -41.26 -20.94
CA VAL A 86 -31.36 -42.08 -20.05
C VAL A 86 -31.56 -43.45 -20.66
N TYR A 87 -31.37 -44.47 -19.84
CA TYR A 87 -31.51 -45.87 -20.21
C TYR A 87 -32.58 -46.55 -19.31
N ASP A 88 -33.36 -47.45 -19.86
CA ASP A 88 -34.27 -48.26 -19.07
C ASP A 88 -33.56 -49.36 -18.27
N PHE A 89 -34.32 -50.18 -17.55
CA PHE A 89 -33.76 -51.28 -16.76
C PHE A 89 -33.11 -52.38 -17.61
N SER A 90 -33.43 -52.45 -18.92
CA SER A 90 -32.83 -53.40 -19.86
C SER A 90 -31.56 -52.88 -20.52
N GLY A 91 -31.17 -51.58 -20.23
CA GLY A 91 -30.06 -50.90 -20.84
C GLY A 91 -30.39 -50.31 -22.22
N LYS A 92 -31.66 -50.31 -22.63
CA LYS A 92 -32.07 -49.65 -23.86
C LYS A 92 -32.12 -48.16 -23.68
N MET A 93 -31.50 -47.39 -24.57
CA MET A 93 -31.53 -45.93 -24.58
C MET A 93 -32.95 -45.43 -24.86
N ILE A 94 -33.47 -44.58 -23.99
CA ILE A 94 -34.80 -43.99 -24.09
C ILE A 94 -34.70 -42.52 -24.57
N TRP A 95 -33.70 -41.80 -24.08
CA TRP A 95 -33.47 -40.43 -24.46
C TRP A 95 -31.96 -40.10 -24.41
N ASP A 96 -31.47 -39.31 -25.37
CA ASP A 96 -30.08 -38.91 -25.42
C ASP A 96 -29.93 -37.52 -26.06
N ALA A 97 -29.20 -36.64 -25.35
CA ALA A 97 -29.00 -35.27 -25.81
C ALA A 97 -28.26 -35.17 -27.17
N GLU A 98 -27.26 -36.02 -27.36
CA GLU A 98 -26.42 -35.98 -28.60
C GLU A 98 -27.20 -36.45 -29.81
N THR A 99 -28.08 -37.48 -29.67
CA THR A 99 -28.94 -37.97 -30.76
C THR A 99 -30.09 -37.00 -31.05
N HIS A 100 -30.49 -36.20 -30.06
CA HIS A 100 -31.62 -35.27 -30.21
C HIS A 100 -31.21 -33.97 -30.93
N ASP A 101 -30.13 -33.32 -30.50
CA ASP A 101 -29.56 -32.14 -31.17
C ASP A 101 -28.03 -32.10 -31.03
N MET A 102 -27.36 -32.78 -31.94
CA MET A 102 -25.90 -32.85 -31.99
C MET A 102 -25.27 -31.48 -32.25
N THR A 103 -25.94 -30.59 -32.97
CA THR A 103 -25.40 -29.26 -33.32
C THR A 103 -25.35 -28.37 -32.10
N LEU A 104 -26.46 -28.33 -31.34
CA LEU A 104 -26.55 -27.61 -30.10
C LEU A 104 -25.58 -28.13 -29.03
N CYS A 105 -25.46 -29.47 -28.91
CA CYS A 105 -24.49 -30.12 -28.03
C CYS A 105 -23.06 -29.68 -28.32
N ARG A 106 -22.63 -29.70 -29.59
CA ARG A 106 -21.30 -29.24 -29.97
C ARG A 106 -21.06 -27.78 -29.70
N GLN A 107 -22.05 -26.94 -29.93
CA GLN A 107 -21.93 -25.50 -29.66
C GLN A 107 -21.75 -25.25 -28.14
N ILE A 108 -22.60 -25.84 -27.32
CA ILE A 108 -22.51 -25.69 -25.85
C ILE A 108 -21.18 -26.23 -25.31
N MET A 109 -20.73 -27.39 -25.80
CA MET A 109 -19.42 -27.96 -25.41
C MET A 109 -18.28 -27.01 -25.79
N LYS A 110 -18.31 -26.41 -26.97
CA LYS A 110 -17.29 -25.47 -27.45
C LYS A 110 -17.29 -24.22 -26.58
N ASP A 111 -18.44 -23.64 -26.29
CA ASP A 111 -18.58 -22.42 -25.48
C ASP A 111 -18.10 -22.64 -24.05
N ILE A 112 -18.44 -23.75 -23.42
CA ILE A 112 -17.94 -24.14 -22.09
C ILE A 112 -16.41 -24.28 -22.13
N THR A 113 -15.89 -25.04 -23.09
CA THR A 113 -14.44 -25.25 -23.23
C THR A 113 -13.70 -23.93 -23.42
N GLN A 114 -14.23 -23.03 -24.24
CA GLN A 114 -13.61 -21.72 -24.47
C GLN A 114 -13.57 -20.86 -23.21
N ARG A 115 -14.67 -20.78 -22.44
CA ARG A 115 -14.73 -20.06 -21.16
C ARG A 115 -13.74 -20.64 -20.13
N MET A 116 -13.72 -21.97 -19.98
CA MET A 116 -12.84 -22.63 -19.01
C MET A 116 -11.36 -22.46 -19.37
N ASN A 117 -11.00 -22.46 -20.66
CA ASN A 117 -9.64 -22.18 -21.12
C ASN A 117 -9.21 -20.74 -20.80
N GLN A 118 -10.11 -19.75 -20.91
CA GLN A 118 -9.82 -18.36 -20.50
C GLN A 118 -9.51 -18.25 -19.00
N MET A 119 -10.13 -19.09 -18.19
CA MET A 119 -9.88 -19.17 -16.73
C MET A 119 -8.64 -20.00 -16.38
N LYS A 120 -7.88 -20.48 -17.38
CA LYS A 120 -6.73 -21.40 -17.19
C LYS A 120 -7.10 -22.68 -16.43
N ASN A 121 -8.34 -23.08 -16.47
CA ASN A 121 -8.82 -24.33 -15.88
C ASN A 121 -8.79 -25.41 -16.95
N SER A 122 -7.80 -26.29 -16.87
CA SER A 122 -7.60 -27.38 -17.82
C SER A 122 -8.43 -28.60 -17.39
N GLY A 123 -9.70 -28.57 -17.67
CA GLY A 123 -10.61 -29.70 -17.46
C GLY A 123 -11.00 -30.37 -18.78
N GLY A 124 -11.97 -31.27 -18.69
CA GLY A 124 -12.56 -31.95 -19.84
C GLY A 124 -13.91 -32.55 -19.50
N PHE A 125 -14.67 -32.93 -20.51
CA PHE A 125 -15.98 -33.57 -20.29
C PHE A 125 -15.80 -34.95 -19.68
N LYS A 126 -16.49 -35.18 -18.55
CA LYS A 126 -16.55 -36.44 -17.82
C LYS A 126 -17.98 -36.92 -17.75
N THR A 127 -18.16 -38.24 -17.81
CA THR A 127 -19.48 -38.87 -17.72
C THR A 127 -19.64 -39.47 -16.32
N TYR A 128 -20.76 -39.14 -15.68
CA TYR A 128 -21.18 -39.65 -14.40
C TYR A 128 -22.45 -40.47 -14.60
N SER A 129 -22.46 -41.74 -14.14
CA SER A 129 -23.62 -42.64 -14.25
C SER A 129 -24.25 -42.88 -12.90
N TYR A 130 -25.57 -42.76 -12.85
CA TYR A 130 -26.34 -42.92 -11.65
C TYR A 130 -27.51 -43.88 -11.88
N ASP A 131 -27.77 -44.76 -10.91
CA ASP A 131 -28.95 -45.65 -10.94
C ASP A 131 -30.19 -44.87 -10.57
N LEU A 132 -31.24 -45.01 -11.36
CA LEU A 132 -32.57 -44.47 -11.07
C LEU A 132 -33.35 -45.52 -10.29
N MET A 133 -33.81 -45.13 -9.09
CA MET A 133 -34.49 -46.03 -8.16
C MET A 133 -35.93 -45.58 -7.90
N GLN A 134 -36.89 -46.54 -7.81
CA GLN A 134 -38.22 -46.28 -7.27
C GLN A 134 -38.42 -47.22 -6.08
N GLY A 135 -38.32 -46.65 -4.86
CA GLY A 135 -38.21 -47.45 -3.65
C GLY A 135 -36.90 -48.26 -3.68
N SER A 136 -37.02 -49.61 -3.59
CA SER A 136 -35.89 -50.54 -3.64
C SER A 136 -35.62 -51.12 -5.06
N GLN A 137 -36.42 -50.74 -6.05
CA GLN A 137 -36.31 -51.30 -7.40
C GLN A 137 -35.54 -50.32 -8.35
N LYS A 138 -34.55 -50.85 -9.06
CA LYS A 138 -33.89 -50.11 -10.13
C LYS A 138 -34.84 -50.03 -11.35
N ILE A 139 -35.12 -48.82 -11.79
CA ILE A 139 -35.99 -48.48 -12.92
C ILE A 139 -35.24 -48.13 -14.18
N GLY A 140 -33.95 -47.70 -14.03
CA GLY A 140 -33.11 -47.35 -15.17
C GLY A 140 -31.76 -46.79 -14.72
N THR A 141 -31.05 -46.18 -15.66
CA THR A 141 -29.77 -45.50 -15.42
C THR A 141 -29.75 -44.17 -16.14
N VAL A 142 -29.25 -43.14 -15.54
CA VAL A 142 -28.96 -41.87 -16.19
C VAL A 142 -27.45 -41.64 -16.26
N SER A 143 -26.97 -41.31 -17.42
CA SER A 143 -25.57 -40.86 -17.69
C SER A 143 -25.57 -39.35 -17.92
N ILE A 144 -24.84 -38.61 -17.11
CA ILE A 144 -24.74 -37.16 -17.22
C ILE A 144 -23.29 -36.84 -17.58
N LYS A 145 -23.07 -36.29 -18.77
CA LYS A 145 -21.76 -35.82 -19.22
C LYS A 145 -21.67 -34.31 -18.99
N ALA A 146 -20.71 -33.90 -18.17
CA ALA A 146 -20.47 -32.51 -17.81
C ALA A 146 -18.96 -32.18 -17.83
N TYR A 147 -18.61 -30.92 -17.98
CA TYR A 147 -17.21 -30.50 -17.91
C TYR A 147 -16.71 -30.59 -16.46
N GLY A 148 -15.61 -31.23 -16.21
CA GLY A 148 -15.07 -31.44 -14.87
C GLY A 148 -13.67 -30.83 -14.67
N PRO A 149 -13.32 -30.46 -13.43
CA PRO A 149 -14.03 -30.73 -12.16
C PRO A 149 -15.30 -29.90 -11.95
N TYR A 150 -15.42 -28.74 -12.56
CA TYR A 150 -16.57 -27.85 -12.59
C TYR A 150 -16.53 -26.99 -13.86
N PHE A 151 -17.61 -26.33 -14.19
CA PHE A 151 -17.64 -25.32 -15.25
C PHE A 151 -18.43 -24.09 -14.81
N LEU A 152 -18.17 -22.96 -15.47
CA LEU A 152 -18.88 -21.73 -15.23
C LEU A 152 -19.92 -21.47 -16.32
N LYS A 153 -21.14 -21.24 -15.91
CA LYS A 153 -22.18 -20.68 -16.77
C LYS A 153 -21.80 -19.26 -17.18
N GLU A 154 -22.43 -18.73 -18.20
CA GLU A 154 -22.10 -17.39 -18.73
C GLU A 154 -22.17 -16.29 -17.64
N ASN A 155 -23.23 -16.30 -16.81
CA ASN A 155 -23.40 -15.31 -15.74
C ASN A 155 -22.32 -15.42 -14.66
N GLU A 156 -21.89 -16.63 -14.32
CA GLU A 156 -20.86 -16.92 -13.33
C GLU A 156 -19.47 -16.47 -13.85
N PHE A 157 -19.19 -16.71 -15.13
CA PHE A 157 -17.98 -16.23 -15.79
C PHE A 157 -17.91 -14.71 -15.81
N GLN A 158 -19.01 -14.04 -16.19
CA GLN A 158 -19.09 -12.57 -16.17
C GLN A 158 -18.93 -12.01 -14.74
N PHE A 159 -19.48 -12.69 -13.74
CA PHE A 159 -19.32 -12.32 -12.33
C PHE A 159 -17.84 -12.33 -11.90
N VAL A 160 -17.10 -13.42 -12.19
CA VAL A 160 -15.67 -13.51 -11.87
C VAL A 160 -14.86 -12.43 -12.58
N ASN A 161 -15.13 -12.18 -13.86
CA ASN A 161 -14.47 -11.12 -14.62
C ASN A 161 -14.76 -9.73 -14.04
N SER A 162 -15.99 -9.48 -13.63
CA SER A 162 -16.37 -8.22 -12.96
C SER A 162 -15.65 -8.04 -11.62
N LEU A 163 -15.53 -9.11 -10.82
CA LEU A 163 -14.75 -9.09 -9.57
C LEU A 163 -13.28 -8.76 -9.84
N ASN A 164 -12.67 -9.39 -10.83
CA ASN A 164 -11.27 -9.12 -11.21
C ASN A 164 -11.08 -7.66 -11.67
N ALA A 165 -12.02 -7.11 -12.42
CA ALA A 165 -12.01 -5.70 -12.83
C ALA A 165 -12.13 -4.77 -11.63
N ILE A 166 -13.00 -5.08 -10.66
CA ILE A 166 -13.16 -4.31 -9.41
C ILE A 166 -11.86 -4.34 -8.60
N PHE A 167 -11.21 -5.50 -8.41
CA PHE A 167 -9.94 -5.60 -7.70
C PHE A 167 -8.85 -4.77 -8.38
N LEU A 168 -8.79 -4.80 -9.71
CA LEU A 168 -7.85 -3.97 -10.48
C LEU A 168 -8.13 -2.48 -10.29
N ALA A 169 -9.40 -2.06 -10.35
CA ALA A 169 -9.80 -0.67 -10.12
C ALA A 169 -9.44 -0.20 -8.70
N ILE A 170 -9.71 -1.00 -7.67
CA ILE A 170 -9.33 -0.73 -6.28
C ILE A 170 -7.82 -0.57 -6.16
N GLY A 171 -7.03 -1.44 -6.81
CA GLY A 171 -5.58 -1.36 -6.85
C GLY A 171 -5.09 -0.04 -7.44
N LEU A 172 -5.65 0.39 -8.58
CA LEU A 172 -5.29 1.66 -9.22
C LEU A 172 -5.65 2.87 -8.36
N VAL A 173 -6.86 2.90 -7.80
CA VAL A 173 -7.29 3.99 -6.89
C VAL A 173 -6.39 4.06 -5.67
N SER A 174 -6.04 2.93 -5.07
CA SER A 174 -5.15 2.86 -3.91
C SER A 174 -3.75 3.39 -4.23
N CYS A 175 -3.22 3.13 -5.43
CA CYS A 175 -1.95 3.71 -5.88
C CYS A 175 -2.04 5.24 -5.95
N ILE A 176 -3.10 5.80 -6.54
CA ILE A 176 -3.30 7.25 -6.63
C ILE A 176 -3.37 7.88 -5.23
N VAL A 177 -4.19 7.30 -4.34
CA VAL A 177 -4.33 7.76 -2.95
C VAL A 177 -2.99 7.72 -2.22
N SER A 178 -2.18 6.66 -2.42
CA SER A 178 -0.85 6.54 -1.83
C SER A 178 0.11 7.64 -2.28
N ILE A 179 0.13 7.95 -3.59
CA ILE A 179 0.97 9.03 -4.14
C ILE A 179 0.57 10.38 -3.56
N VAL A 180 -0.72 10.68 -3.51
CA VAL A 180 -1.25 11.94 -2.96
C VAL A 180 -0.91 12.06 -1.48
N THR A 181 -1.19 11.01 -0.69
CA THR A 181 -0.92 11.00 0.76
C THR A 181 0.57 11.12 1.06
N GLY A 182 1.42 10.38 0.33
CA GLY A 182 2.87 10.47 0.44
C GLY A 182 3.39 11.88 0.12
N GLY A 183 2.86 12.52 -0.93
CA GLY A 183 3.20 13.89 -1.30
C GLY A 183 2.81 14.92 -0.22
N VAL A 184 1.59 14.81 0.31
CA VAL A 184 1.10 15.70 1.39
C VAL A 184 1.93 15.53 2.67
N LEU A 185 2.20 14.30 3.09
CA LEU A 185 2.96 14.01 4.29
C LEU A 185 4.41 14.51 4.16
N SER A 186 4.98 14.33 2.98
CA SER A 186 6.30 14.81 2.63
C SER A 186 6.41 16.34 2.73
N GLN A 187 5.43 17.07 2.22
CA GLN A 187 5.41 18.54 2.30
C GLN A 187 5.17 19.06 3.73
N LYS A 188 4.30 18.40 4.49
CA LYS A 188 3.89 18.87 5.83
C LYS A 188 4.86 18.48 6.94
N ILE A 189 5.61 17.39 6.78
CA ILE A 189 6.51 16.87 7.82
C ILE A 189 7.97 16.88 7.35
N ALA A 190 8.29 16.25 6.23
CA ALA A 190 9.68 16.08 5.83
C ALA A 190 10.37 17.39 5.44
N ARG A 191 9.70 18.28 4.71
CA ARG A 191 10.27 19.57 4.33
C ARG A 191 10.62 20.47 5.51
N PRO A 192 9.73 20.73 6.49
CA PRO A 192 10.09 21.50 7.66
C PRO A 192 11.27 20.91 8.44
N ILE A 193 11.34 19.60 8.62
CA ILE A 193 12.45 18.92 9.31
C ILE A 193 13.77 19.18 8.57
N THR A 194 13.80 18.99 7.26
CA THR A 194 15.00 19.21 6.44
C THR A 194 15.45 20.67 6.51
N LYS A 195 14.51 21.62 6.38
CA LYS A 195 14.81 23.05 6.49
C LYS A 195 15.34 23.42 7.89
N THR A 196 14.80 22.83 8.93
CA THR A 196 15.27 23.01 10.32
C THR A 196 16.71 22.50 10.49
N ALA A 197 17.02 21.32 9.96
CA ALA A 197 18.37 20.77 9.97
C ALA A 197 19.38 21.66 9.22
N GLU A 198 18.95 22.25 8.11
CA GLU A 198 19.78 23.17 7.29
C GLU A 198 20.06 24.47 8.03
N ILE A 199 19.04 25.06 8.69
CA ILE A 199 19.19 26.24 9.54
C ILE A 199 20.12 25.95 10.73
N THR A 200 19.95 24.80 11.40
CA THR A 200 20.82 24.38 12.49
C THR A 200 22.29 24.27 12.05
N LYS A 201 22.53 23.75 10.83
CA LYS A 201 23.88 23.72 10.27
C LYS A 201 24.44 25.11 10.00
N GLN A 202 23.63 26.06 9.53
CA GLN A 202 24.09 27.44 9.34
C GLN A 202 24.40 28.13 10.67
N ILE A 203 23.58 27.92 11.70
CA ILE A 203 23.85 28.39 13.08
C ILE A 203 25.18 27.82 13.58
N SER A 204 25.45 26.53 13.37
CA SER A 204 26.72 25.91 13.79
C SER A 204 27.94 26.48 13.06
N ASN A 205 27.76 27.04 11.86
CA ASN A 205 28.79 27.69 11.10
C ASN A 205 28.98 29.18 11.45
N GLY A 206 28.26 29.67 12.49
CA GLY A 206 28.41 31.04 13.00
C GLY A 206 27.36 32.03 12.48
N ASP A 207 26.41 31.61 11.63
CA ASP A 207 25.32 32.50 11.21
C ASP A 207 24.16 32.44 12.24
N TYR A 208 24.31 33.21 13.30
CA TYR A 208 23.33 33.23 14.40
C TYR A 208 22.10 34.11 14.11
N ARG A 209 22.05 34.80 12.95
CA ARG A 209 20.91 35.67 12.60
C ARG A 209 19.83 34.94 11.82
N ILE A 210 20.14 33.78 11.28
CA ILE A 210 19.18 32.99 10.50
C ILE A 210 18.04 32.49 11.40
N ARG A 211 16.84 32.50 10.87
CA ARG A 211 15.63 32.01 11.56
C ARG A 211 14.80 31.15 10.62
N PHE A 212 14.11 30.18 11.21
CA PHE A 212 13.05 29.50 10.49
C PHE A 212 11.83 30.42 10.45
N GLU A 213 11.50 30.85 9.22
CA GLU A 213 10.31 31.64 8.96
C GLU A 213 9.15 30.70 8.55
N GLY A 214 8.01 30.83 9.19
CA GLY A 214 6.80 30.08 8.92
C GLY A 214 6.30 29.27 10.11
N LYS A 215 5.03 28.85 10.00
CA LYS A 215 4.36 28.01 11.00
C LYS A 215 4.02 26.67 10.36
N THR A 216 4.17 25.60 11.12
CA THR A 216 3.69 24.27 10.73
C THR A 216 2.37 23.97 11.43
N LYS A 217 1.59 23.03 10.88
CA LYS A 217 0.35 22.60 11.54
C LYS A 217 0.57 21.57 12.67
N THR A 218 1.79 21.05 12.78
CA THR A 218 2.17 20.04 13.77
C THR A 218 2.74 20.74 15.01
N LYS A 219 2.17 20.49 16.17
CA LYS A 219 2.55 21.11 17.45
C LYS A 219 4.02 20.85 17.79
N GLU A 220 4.48 19.63 17.63
CA GLU A 220 5.84 19.18 17.92
C GLU A 220 6.87 19.89 17.02
N LEU A 221 6.55 20.05 15.74
CA LEU A 221 7.41 20.78 14.81
C LEU A 221 7.46 22.26 15.13
N ASN A 222 6.36 22.88 15.54
CA ASN A 222 6.37 24.27 15.98
C ASN A 222 7.21 24.45 17.26
N THR A 223 7.13 23.51 18.20
CA THR A 223 7.98 23.51 19.40
C THR A 223 9.45 23.37 19.05
N LEU A 224 9.81 22.47 18.16
CA LEU A 224 11.18 22.28 17.68
C LEU A 224 11.71 23.58 17.01
N ILE A 225 10.92 24.16 16.10
CA ILE A 225 11.27 25.40 15.40
C ILE A 225 11.49 26.56 16.38
N SER A 226 10.57 26.73 17.35
CA SER A 226 10.70 27.79 18.34
C SER A 226 11.93 27.59 19.24
N SER A 227 12.23 26.36 19.64
CA SER A 227 13.44 26.04 20.41
C SER A 227 14.74 26.37 19.67
N ILE A 228 14.81 26.06 18.38
CA ILE A 228 15.97 26.37 17.53
C ILE A 228 16.11 27.89 17.32
N ASN A 229 15.00 28.59 17.08
CA ASN A 229 15.02 30.06 16.97
C ASN A 229 15.45 30.73 18.29
N ASN A 230 15.01 30.21 19.45
CA ASN A 230 15.44 30.70 20.76
C ASN A 230 16.94 30.42 20.99
N MET A 231 17.43 29.26 20.64
CA MET A 231 18.84 28.93 20.70
C MET A 231 19.69 29.90 19.82
N ALA A 232 19.25 30.16 18.60
CA ALA A 232 19.90 31.11 17.70
C ALA A 232 19.93 32.53 18.28
N ASN A 233 18.82 32.99 18.94
CA ASN A 233 18.78 34.27 19.63
C ASN A 233 19.78 34.34 20.80
N SER A 234 19.91 33.27 21.57
CA SER A 234 20.84 33.20 22.68
C SER A 234 22.30 33.24 22.20
N LEU A 235 22.62 32.51 21.13
CA LEU A 235 23.96 32.52 20.54
C LEU A 235 24.31 33.88 19.89
N ASP A 236 23.38 34.56 19.22
CA ASP A 236 23.57 35.87 18.65
C ASP A 236 23.89 36.92 19.74
N ARG A 237 23.12 36.90 20.82
CA ARG A 237 23.37 37.76 22.01
C ARG A 237 24.73 37.47 22.63
N GLN A 238 25.08 36.19 22.81
CA GLN A 238 26.39 35.82 23.36
C GLN A 238 27.56 36.30 22.48
N GLU A 239 27.41 36.18 21.19
CA GLU A 239 28.44 36.68 20.24
C GLU A 239 28.54 38.21 20.27
N GLN A 240 27.40 38.92 20.36
CA GLN A 240 27.40 40.39 20.54
C GLN A 240 28.10 40.82 21.84
N TYR A 241 27.75 40.17 22.98
CA TYR A 241 28.43 40.43 24.26
C TYR A 241 29.94 40.14 24.17
N ARG A 242 30.33 39.03 23.52
CA ARG A 242 31.75 38.69 23.34
C ARG A 242 32.50 39.78 22.56
N LYS A 243 31.89 40.29 21.47
CA LYS A 243 32.49 41.38 20.64
C LYS A 243 32.57 42.67 21.43
N GLN A 244 31.52 43.02 22.16
CA GLN A 244 31.51 44.25 22.99
C GLN A 244 32.58 44.17 24.07
N LEU A 245 32.60 43.05 24.84
CA LEU A 245 33.61 42.82 25.87
C LEU A 245 35.04 42.93 25.33
N THR A 246 35.30 42.32 24.15
CA THR A 246 36.60 42.40 23.53
C THR A 246 36.97 43.84 23.12
N ALA A 247 36.00 44.60 22.61
CA ALA A 247 36.21 46.01 22.25
C ALA A 247 36.44 46.89 23.50
N ASP A 248 35.65 46.67 24.55
CA ASP A 248 35.75 47.39 25.81
C ASP A 248 37.14 47.15 26.47
N ILE A 249 37.55 45.85 26.57
CA ILE A 249 38.88 45.50 27.09
C ILE A 249 39.97 46.12 26.25
N ALA A 250 39.89 46.05 24.89
CA ALA A 250 40.89 46.68 24.04
C ALA A 250 40.99 48.21 24.26
N HIS A 251 39.87 48.87 24.49
CA HIS A 251 39.83 50.30 24.79
C HIS A 251 40.41 50.61 26.16
N GLU A 252 40.03 49.89 27.19
CA GLU A 252 40.52 50.05 28.57
C GLU A 252 42.03 49.73 28.71
N LEU A 253 42.56 48.83 27.90
CA LEU A 253 44.02 48.56 27.83
C LEU A 253 44.79 49.63 27.06
N ARG A 254 44.21 50.22 26.00
CA ARG A 254 44.90 51.18 25.14
C ARG A 254 45.23 52.47 25.85
N THR A 255 44.31 52.96 26.69
CA THR A 255 44.47 54.24 27.39
C THR A 255 45.68 54.26 28.33
N PRO A 256 45.83 53.37 29.31
CA PRO A 256 47.00 53.32 30.19
C PRO A 256 48.29 52.99 29.46
N LEU A 257 48.22 52.11 28.42
CA LEU A 257 49.39 51.77 27.62
C LEU A 257 49.94 53.01 26.88
N THR A 258 49.03 53.83 26.34
CA THR A 258 49.40 55.09 25.65
C THR A 258 50.02 56.09 26.64
N ALA A 259 49.48 56.23 27.86
CA ALA A 259 50.04 57.08 28.89
C ALA A 259 51.46 56.65 29.31
N ILE A 260 51.65 55.35 29.57
CA ILE A 260 52.95 54.77 29.89
C ILE A 260 53.95 55.07 28.78
N ARG A 261 53.54 54.78 27.52
CA ARG A 261 54.38 55.01 26.34
C ARG A 261 54.78 56.46 26.19
N SER A 262 53.83 57.38 26.29
CA SER A 262 54.10 58.79 26.20
C SER A 262 55.09 59.34 27.27
N HIS A 263 54.89 58.83 28.54
CA HIS A 263 55.80 59.17 29.63
C HIS A 263 57.21 58.63 29.34
N LEU A 264 57.33 57.40 28.90
CA LEU A 264 58.63 56.78 28.57
C LEU A 264 59.31 57.46 27.34
N GLU A 265 58.59 57.82 26.28
CA GLU A 265 59.08 58.54 25.09
C GLU A 265 59.60 59.94 25.49
N ALA A 266 58.82 60.71 26.28
CA ALA A 266 59.26 62.02 26.73
C ALA A 266 60.52 61.97 27.60
N MET A 267 60.68 60.94 28.43
CA MET A 267 61.91 60.76 29.20
C MET A 267 63.08 60.29 28.33
N ALA A 268 62.87 59.44 27.33
CA ALA A 268 63.93 58.98 26.42
C ALA A 268 64.41 60.04 25.49
N GLU A 269 63.55 60.99 25.10
CA GLU A 269 63.90 62.14 24.24
C GLU A 269 64.52 63.31 25.01
N GLY A 270 64.60 63.13 26.37
CA GLY A 270 65.21 64.18 27.22
C GLY A 270 64.31 65.39 27.46
N LEU A 271 63.03 65.32 27.06
CA LEU A 271 62.02 66.37 27.31
C LEU A 271 61.55 66.37 28.80
N TRP A 272 61.71 65.27 29.48
CA TRP A 272 61.42 65.13 30.89
C TRP A 272 62.52 64.38 31.63
N ASP A 273 62.87 64.82 32.82
CA ASP A 273 63.80 64.12 33.69
C ASP A 273 63.16 62.83 34.20
N ALA A 274 63.91 61.73 34.24
CA ALA A 274 63.46 60.43 34.76
C ALA A 274 63.51 60.47 36.29
N THR A 275 62.59 61.19 36.90
CA THR A 275 62.48 61.28 38.38
C THR A 275 61.81 60.05 38.96
N PRO A 276 62.05 59.64 40.22
CA PRO A 276 61.40 58.55 40.90
C PRO A 276 59.86 58.66 40.88
N GLU A 277 59.33 59.88 40.98
CA GLU A 277 57.86 60.13 40.96
C GLU A 277 57.27 59.77 39.58
N ARG A 278 57.89 60.11 38.51
CA ARG A 278 57.39 59.77 37.14
C ARG A 278 57.56 58.32 36.79
N LEU A 279 58.62 57.68 37.23
CA LEU A 279 58.79 56.24 37.09
C LEU A 279 57.74 55.47 37.95
N ASN A 280 57.46 55.91 39.16
CA ASN A 280 56.41 55.33 40.00
C ASN A 280 55.03 55.48 39.35
N SER A 281 54.72 56.61 38.67
CA SER A 281 53.47 56.80 37.98
C SER A 281 53.32 55.75 36.85
N CYS A 282 54.40 55.45 36.08
CA CYS A 282 54.35 54.38 35.13
C CYS A 282 54.15 53.00 35.76
N VAL A 283 54.78 52.75 36.92
CA VAL A 283 54.62 51.49 37.67
C VAL A 283 53.19 51.31 38.20
N GLU A 284 52.54 52.38 38.70
CA GLU A 284 51.15 52.33 39.13
C GLU A 284 50.20 52.05 37.98
N GLU A 285 50.47 52.61 36.78
CA GLU A 285 49.64 52.33 35.60
C GLU A 285 49.83 50.89 35.09
N VAL A 286 51.06 50.32 35.22
CA VAL A 286 51.31 48.88 34.94
C VAL A 286 50.57 47.99 35.97
N LYS A 287 50.55 48.32 37.22
CA LYS A 287 49.81 47.60 38.26
C LYS A 287 48.31 47.63 37.96
N ARG A 288 47.79 48.78 37.55
CA ARG A 288 46.38 48.94 37.15
C ARG A 288 46.06 48.05 35.94
N LEU A 289 46.89 47.98 34.92
CA LEU A 289 46.77 47.06 33.81
C LEU A 289 46.75 45.59 34.27
N SER A 290 47.64 45.22 35.19
CA SER A 290 47.71 43.84 35.71
C SER A 290 46.48 43.44 36.53
N SER A 291 45.74 44.38 37.04
CA SER A 291 44.45 44.10 37.75
C SER A 291 43.25 44.03 36.85
N LEU A 292 43.38 44.47 35.57
CA LEU A 292 42.32 44.39 34.57
C LEU A 292 42.32 43.04 33.78
N VAL A 293 43.40 42.28 33.86
CA VAL A 293 43.56 40.96 33.25
C VAL A 293 43.40 39.85 34.27
#